data_520c9c920f754e28ef4f05330912d7be
#
_entry.id   520c9c920f754e28ef4f05330912d7be
#
_cell.length_a   1.000
_cell.length_b   1.000
_cell.length_c   1.000
_cell.angle_alpha   90.00
_cell.angle_beta   90.00
_cell.angle_gamma   90.00
#
_symmetry.space_group_name_H-M   'P 1'
#
loop_
_entity.id
_entity.type
_entity.pdbx_description
1 polymer ?
#
loop_
_entity_poly.entity_id
_entity_poly.type
_entity_poly.pdbx_seq_one_letter_code
_entity_poly.pdbx_strand_id
1 'polypeptide(L)'
;MKSVVLFLLSGMLLFNLTIICMATAYVNVEIGIKDGNWMRYNIVSEERNFTGWLRVDIFSVDGTFFRFNTSIYSDSFGYINATGKYNMSLMDSQSIAYPDDTIEFFVIPSNLKTGDVFYYYNWGPTTIAGENSEMFVGATRQLIYATYVPPVGMQAEATKVDYKWDKSTGVVAEYLAYYLDGKTTSGTLVDTNVWQPDQDLSFYLWFVGILIVGVIVVVSIFVVVRKSKRKS
;
A
#
# COMPACT_ATOMS: atom_id res chain seq x y z
N MET A 1 -42.80 41.22 15.30
CA MET A 1 -42.25 40.98 13.95
C MET A 1 -40.72 40.85 13.93
N LYS A 2 -39.92 41.73 14.53
CA LYS A 2 -38.43 41.62 14.48
C LYS A 2 -37.86 40.30 15.03
N SER A 3 -38.44 39.74 16.12
CA SER A 3 -37.97 38.51 16.73
C SER A 3 -38.22 37.25 15.86
N VAL A 4 -39.32 37.21 15.10
CA VAL A 4 -39.64 36.07 14.21
C VAL A 4 -38.71 36.05 13.01
N VAL A 5 -38.34 37.20 12.46
CA VAL A 5 -37.39 37.32 11.36
C VAL A 5 -35.99 36.89 11.79
N LEU A 6 -35.57 37.23 13.01
CA LEU A 6 -34.27 36.82 13.56
C LEU A 6 -34.19 35.29 13.76
N PHE A 7 -35.29 34.67 14.20
CA PHE A 7 -35.38 33.23 14.40
C PHE A 7 -35.36 32.44 13.08
N LEU A 8 -36.02 32.97 12.06
CA LEU A 8 -36.00 32.39 10.70
C LEU A 8 -34.62 32.52 10.04
N LEU A 9 -33.92 33.64 10.21
CA LEU A 9 -32.57 33.87 9.72
C LEU A 9 -31.55 32.93 10.41
N SER A 10 -31.64 32.76 11.75
CA SER A 10 -30.75 31.84 12.46
C SER A 10 -31.00 30.37 12.11
N GLY A 11 -32.24 29.96 11.91
CA GLY A 11 -32.61 28.63 11.46
C GLY A 11 -32.09 28.34 10.05
N MET A 12 -32.18 29.30 9.13
CA MET A 12 -31.66 29.20 7.78
C MET A 12 -30.12 29.11 7.74
N LEU A 13 -29.44 29.83 8.64
CA LEU A 13 -27.98 29.79 8.77
C LEU A 13 -27.51 28.47 9.33
N LEU A 14 -28.18 27.91 10.34
CA LEU A 14 -27.91 26.59 10.90
C LEU A 14 -28.15 25.45 9.87
N PHE A 15 -29.21 25.59 9.07
CA PHE A 15 -29.51 24.59 8.02
C PHE A 15 -28.46 24.58 6.92
N ASN A 16 -27.95 25.75 6.52
CA ASN A 16 -26.84 25.83 5.56
C ASN A 16 -25.51 25.29 6.13
N LEU A 17 -25.25 25.51 7.43
CA LEU A 17 -24.06 24.95 8.09
C LEU A 17 -24.11 23.40 8.17
N THR A 18 -25.29 22.82 8.38
CA THR A 18 -25.43 21.35 8.39
C THR A 18 -25.29 20.73 6.99
N ILE A 19 -25.69 21.44 5.93
CA ILE A 19 -25.50 20.96 4.54
C ILE A 19 -24.01 21.01 4.15
N ILE A 20 -23.24 22.00 4.64
CA ILE A 20 -21.79 22.10 4.36
C ILE A 20 -21.01 20.98 5.09
N CYS A 21 -21.48 20.50 6.24
CA CYS A 21 -20.85 19.36 6.94
C CYS A 21 -21.10 17.98 6.30
N MET A 22 -22.00 17.88 5.32
CA MET A 22 -22.23 16.65 4.55
C MET A 22 -21.55 16.65 3.18
N ALA A 23 -20.65 17.56 2.91
CA ALA A 23 -19.69 17.39 1.84
C ALA A 23 -18.77 16.22 2.26
N THR A 24 -19.17 14.99 1.94
CA THR A 24 -18.28 13.84 1.92
C THR A 24 -17.08 14.28 1.09
N ALA A 25 -15.92 14.39 1.75
CA ALA A 25 -14.68 14.62 1.04
C ALA A 25 -14.52 13.48 0.04
N TYR A 26 -14.78 13.76 -1.23
CA TYR A 26 -14.46 12.82 -2.30
C TYR A 26 -12.97 12.53 -2.19
N VAL A 27 -12.64 11.31 -1.83
CA VAL A 27 -11.25 10.86 -1.85
C VAL A 27 -10.81 10.94 -3.30
N ASN A 28 -9.81 11.75 -3.59
CA ASN A 28 -9.23 11.81 -4.92
C ASN A 28 -8.54 10.47 -5.16
N VAL A 29 -9.16 9.60 -5.96
CA VAL A 29 -8.65 8.25 -6.23
C VAL A 29 -7.39 8.36 -7.06
N GLU A 30 -6.26 8.11 -6.46
CA GLU A 30 -4.94 8.11 -7.09
C GLU A 30 -4.38 6.69 -7.11
N ILE A 31 -3.88 6.25 -8.26
CA ILE A 31 -3.20 4.96 -8.40
C ILE A 31 -1.71 5.17 -8.16
N GLY A 32 -1.17 4.50 -7.15
CA GLY A 32 0.26 4.58 -6.81
C GLY A 32 1.14 3.53 -7.52
N ILE A 33 0.54 2.62 -8.30
CA ILE A 33 1.25 1.64 -9.13
C ILE A 33 1.33 2.11 -10.58
N LYS A 34 2.21 1.51 -11.39
CA LYS A 34 2.42 1.82 -12.80
C LYS A 34 2.67 0.56 -13.63
N ASP A 35 2.67 0.72 -14.96
CA ASP A 35 3.03 -0.33 -15.91
C ASP A 35 4.37 -0.98 -15.56
N GLY A 36 4.40 -2.31 -15.61
CA GLY A 36 5.59 -3.12 -15.28
C GLY A 36 5.84 -3.30 -13.79
N ASN A 37 4.99 -2.75 -12.90
CA ASN A 37 5.07 -3.09 -11.49
C ASN A 37 4.67 -4.55 -11.25
N TRP A 38 5.29 -5.16 -10.26
CA TRP A 38 4.94 -6.49 -9.81
C TRP A 38 5.11 -6.63 -8.30
N MET A 39 4.35 -7.54 -7.71
CA MET A 39 4.34 -7.88 -6.29
C MET A 39 4.32 -9.40 -6.13
N ARG A 40 5.07 -9.93 -5.18
CA ARG A 40 5.07 -11.34 -4.82
C ARG A 40 4.83 -11.52 -3.33
N TYR A 41 3.85 -12.35 -3.01
CA TYR A 41 3.40 -12.65 -1.66
C TYR A 41 3.69 -14.10 -1.30
N ASN A 42 4.10 -14.34 -0.06
CA ASN A 42 3.98 -15.65 0.55
C ASN A 42 2.62 -15.76 1.21
N ILE A 43 1.94 -16.89 0.99
CA ILE A 43 0.62 -17.17 1.54
C ILE A 43 0.69 -18.43 2.39
N VAL A 44 0.16 -18.34 3.61
CA VAL A 44 0.00 -19.45 4.53
C VAL A 44 -1.45 -19.50 4.95
N SER A 45 -2.12 -20.64 4.73
CA SER A 45 -3.53 -20.86 5.09
C SER A 45 -3.66 -22.08 5.97
N GLU A 46 -3.96 -21.86 7.24
CA GLU A 46 -4.32 -22.96 8.17
C GLU A 46 -5.71 -23.51 7.84
N GLU A 47 -6.62 -22.63 7.39
CA GLU A 47 -7.98 -23.01 7.01
C GLU A 47 -7.98 -24.03 5.87
N ARG A 48 -7.18 -23.79 4.82
CA ARG A 48 -7.08 -24.66 3.64
C ARG A 48 -5.90 -25.62 3.69
N ASN A 49 -5.12 -25.59 4.78
CA ASN A 49 -3.91 -26.39 4.99
C ASN A 49 -2.96 -26.33 3.79
N PHE A 50 -2.60 -25.12 3.35
CA PHE A 50 -1.63 -24.93 2.28
C PHE A 50 -0.64 -23.81 2.57
N THR A 51 0.54 -23.93 1.96
CA THR A 51 1.53 -22.87 1.83
C THR A 51 1.81 -22.66 0.34
N GLY A 52 1.97 -21.41 -0.06
CA GLY A 52 2.21 -21.10 -1.45
C GLY A 52 2.68 -19.67 -1.66
N TRP A 53 2.71 -19.24 -2.90
CA TRP A 53 2.98 -17.87 -3.26
C TRP A 53 1.99 -17.37 -4.31
N LEU A 54 1.78 -16.07 -4.29
CA LEU A 54 1.02 -15.31 -5.29
C LEU A 54 1.95 -14.26 -5.88
N ARG A 55 1.97 -14.14 -7.20
CA ARG A 55 2.58 -13.03 -7.92
C ARG A 55 1.52 -12.27 -8.70
N VAL A 56 1.60 -10.96 -8.64
CA VAL A 56 0.76 -10.02 -9.39
C VAL A 56 1.67 -9.20 -10.27
N ASP A 57 1.46 -9.22 -11.57
CA ASP A 57 2.18 -8.43 -12.57
C ASP A 57 1.23 -7.40 -13.19
N ILE A 58 1.51 -6.10 -13.03
CA ILE A 58 0.74 -5.00 -13.60
C ILE A 58 1.30 -4.71 -15.00
N PHE A 59 0.50 -4.92 -16.04
CA PHE A 59 0.96 -4.70 -17.41
C PHE A 59 0.37 -3.47 -18.10
N SER A 60 -0.64 -2.83 -17.50
CA SER A 60 -1.21 -1.58 -18.01
C SER A 60 -1.90 -0.81 -16.90
N VAL A 61 -1.63 0.50 -16.80
CA VAL A 61 -2.36 1.47 -15.98
C VAL A 61 -2.83 2.60 -16.87
N ASP A 62 -4.13 2.91 -16.84
CA ASP A 62 -4.76 3.96 -17.65
C ASP A 62 -5.78 4.71 -16.78
N GLY A 63 -5.39 5.89 -16.30
CA GLY A 63 -6.17 6.67 -15.34
C GLY A 63 -6.42 5.87 -14.06
N THR A 64 -7.69 5.55 -13.77
CA THR A 64 -8.07 4.74 -12.60
C THR A 64 -8.18 3.24 -12.91
N PHE A 65 -7.92 2.83 -14.14
CA PHE A 65 -7.93 1.41 -14.54
C PHE A 65 -6.53 0.82 -14.51
N PHE A 66 -6.42 -0.42 -14.07
CA PHE A 66 -5.22 -1.22 -14.29
C PHE A 66 -5.58 -2.64 -14.71
N ARG A 67 -4.66 -3.26 -15.46
CA ARG A 67 -4.73 -4.65 -15.90
C ARG A 67 -3.55 -5.40 -15.33
N PHE A 68 -3.79 -6.65 -14.96
CA PHE A 68 -2.80 -7.46 -14.27
C PHE A 68 -2.91 -8.93 -14.64
N ASN A 69 -1.82 -9.64 -14.46
CA ASN A 69 -1.77 -11.10 -14.42
C ASN A 69 -1.51 -11.56 -13.00
N THR A 70 -2.16 -12.64 -12.59
CA THR A 70 -1.82 -13.35 -11.37
C THR A 70 -1.24 -14.70 -11.67
N SER A 71 -0.25 -15.09 -10.90
CA SER A 71 0.31 -16.43 -10.87
C SER A 71 0.27 -16.92 -9.43
N ILE A 72 -0.43 -18.00 -9.19
CA ILE A 72 -0.56 -18.62 -7.87
C ILE A 72 0.07 -19.99 -7.94
N TYR A 73 0.88 -20.32 -6.94
CA TYR A 73 1.40 -21.66 -6.73
C TYR A 73 1.13 -22.12 -5.30
N SER A 74 0.75 -23.37 -5.16
CA SER A 74 0.62 -24.03 -3.88
C SER A 74 0.99 -25.49 -4.01
N ASP A 75 1.51 -26.05 -2.94
CA ASP A 75 1.86 -27.48 -2.88
C ASP A 75 0.65 -28.38 -3.07
N SER A 76 -0.56 -27.88 -2.80
CA SER A 76 -1.80 -28.65 -2.85
C SER A 76 -2.45 -28.73 -4.23
N PHE A 77 -2.36 -27.66 -5.05
CA PHE A 77 -3.07 -27.59 -6.35
C PHE A 77 -2.18 -27.17 -7.53
N GLY A 78 -0.87 -26.97 -7.30
CA GLY A 78 0.09 -26.64 -8.35
C GLY A 78 0.00 -25.16 -8.79
N TYR A 79 0.12 -24.92 -10.09
CA TYR A 79 0.27 -23.61 -10.68
C TYR A 79 -1.00 -23.15 -11.39
N ILE A 80 -1.49 -21.97 -11.05
CA ILE A 80 -2.68 -21.33 -11.65
C ILE A 80 -2.31 -19.92 -12.12
N ASN A 81 -2.74 -19.58 -13.35
CA ASN A 81 -2.63 -18.22 -13.89
C ASN A 81 -4.02 -17.66 -14.19
N ALA A 82 -4.17 -16.38 -13.92
CA ALA A 82 -5.36 -15.61 -14.30
C ALA A 82 -4.95 -14.21 -14.78
N THR A 83 -5.80 -13.61 -15.61
CA THR A 83 -5.64 -12.24 -16.09
C THR A 83 -6.88 -11.45 -15.70
N GLY A 84 -6.69 -10.26 -15.17
CA GLY A 84 -7.79 -9.42 -14.75
C GLY A 84 -7.60 -7.94 -15.10
N LYS A 85 -8.67 -7.19 -14.87
CA LYS A 85 -8.71 -5.74 -14.97
C LYS A 85 -9.46 -5.18 -13.76
N TYR A 86 -9.04 -4.04 -13.26
CA TYR A 86 -9.68 -3.39 -12.13
C TYR A 86 -9.84 -1.88 -12.38
N ASN A 87 -10.97 -1.32 -11.92
CA ASN A 87 -11.19 0.13 -11.92
C ASN A 87 -11.23 0.66 -10.50
N MET A 88 -10.19 1.35 -10.08
CA MET A 88 -10.05 1.87 -8.74
C MET A 88 -11.03 3.00 -8.41
N SER A 89 -11.61 3.69 -9.42
CA SER A 89 -12.64 4.70 -9.18
C SER A 89 -13.91 4.11 -8.52
N LEU A 90 -14.10 2.80 -8.61
CA LEU A 90 -15.22 2.11 -7.96
C LEU A 90 -15.07 2.05 -6.42
N MET A 91 -13.87 2.25 -5.90
CA MET A 91 -13.63 2.32 -4.45
C MET A 91 -14.12 3.63 -3.82
N ASP A 92 -14.34 4.68 -4.62
CA ASP A 92 -14.87 5.98 -4.16
C ASP A 92 -16.41 6.04 -4.22
N SER A 93 -17.05 5.11 -4.89
CA SER A 93 -18.49 5.16 -5.11
C SER A 93 -19.21 3.98 -4.48
N GLN A 94 -20.39 4.24 -3.92
CA GLN A 94 -21.37 3.21 -3.56
C GLN A 94 -21.91 2.45 -4.79
N SER A 95 -21.32 2.62 -5.96
CA SER A 95 -21.77 2.00 -7.20
C SER A 95 -21.47 0.52 -7.20
N ILE A 96 -22.51 -0.27 -7.37
CA ILE A 96 -22.48 -1.73 -7.50
C ILE A 96 -21.99 -2.07 -8.92
N ALA A 97 -20.70 -1.99 -9.15
CA ALA A 97 -20.09 -2.54 -10.35
C ALA A 97 -19.41 -3.85 -9.99
N TYR A 98 -19.68 -4.88 -10.76
CA TYR A 98 -19.11 -6.21 -10.56
C TYR A 98 -17.72 -6.26 -11.23
N PRO A 99 -16.61 -6.27 -10.47
CA PRO A 99 -15.34 -6.67 -11.05
C PRO A 99 -15.34 -8.19 -11.19
N ASP A 100 -14.91 -8.67 -12.33
CA ASP A 100 -14.81 -10.11 -12.61
C ASP A 100 -13.66 -10.81 -11.85
N ASP A 101 -12.94 -10.12 -10.91
CA ASP A 101 -11.62 -10.56 -10.49
C ASP A 101 -11.33 -10.47 -8.99
N THR A 102 -10.59 -11.44 -8.49
CA THR A 102 -10.27 -11.73 -7.08
C THR A 102 -9.12 -10.91 -6.46
N ILE A 103 -8.59 -9.91 -7.16
CA ILE A 103 -7.41 -9.12 -6.73
C ILE A 103 -7.74 -7.87 -5.91
N GLU A 104 -8.95 -7.65 -5.64
CA GLU A 104 -9.49 -6.42 -5.10
C GLU A 104 -8.72 -5.84 -3.90
N PHE A 105 -8.17 -6.66 -2.99
CA PHE A 105 -7.46 -6.17 -1.79
C PHE A 105 -5.97 -5.88 -1.98
N PHE A 106 -5.37 -6.31 -3.08
CA PHE A 106 -3.93 -6.16 -3.25
C PHE A 106 -3.51 -4.74 -3.61
N VAL A 107 -4.43 -3.92 -4.13
CA VAL A 107 -4.17 -2.50 -4.41
C VAL A 107 -5.40 -1.68 -4.05
N ILE A 108 -5.21 -0.65 -3.24
CA ILE A 108 -6.21 0.37 -2.89
C ILE A 108 -5.74 1.75 -3.36
N PRO A 109 -6.59 2.80 -3.34
CA PRO A 109 -6.13 4.16 -3.62
C PRO A 109 -4.92 4.55 -2.78
N SER A 110 -3.93 5.18 -3.40
CA SER A 110 -2.77 5.72 -2.69
C SER A 110 -3.12 6.98 -1.89
N ASN A 111 -2.24 7.39 -0.99
CA ASN A 111 -2.36 8.61 -0.20
C ASN A 111 -3.54 8.69 0.77
N LEU A 112 -4.24 7.59 1.04
CA LEU A 112 -5.25 7.53 2.08
C LEU A 112 -4.65 7.83 3.46
N LYS A 113 -5.48 8.41 4.34
CA LYS A 113 -5.10 8.86 5.70
C LYS A 113 -6.00 8.20 6.72
N THR A 114 -5.57 8.22 7.96
CA THR A 114 -6.42 7.82 9.10
C THR A 114 -7.75 8.56 9.06
N GLY A 115 -8.85 7.81 9.11
CA GLY A 115 -10.21 8.30 9.03
C GLY A 115 -10.80 8.33 7.61
N ASP A 116 -10.00 8.21 6.57
CA ASP A 116 -10.50 8.06 5.20
C ASP A 116 -11.27 6.74 5.06
N VAL A 117 -12.32 6.78 4.24
CA VAL A 117 -13.19 5.63 3.96
C VAL A 117 -13.09 5.31 2.49
N PHE A 118 -12.77 4.08 2.17
CA PHE A 118 -12.91 3.55 0.82
C PHE A 118 -13.93 2.42 0.78
N TYR A 119 -14.59 2.27 -0.34
CA TYR A 119 -15.61 1.25 -0.53
C TYR A 119 -15.02 0.05 -1.23
N TYR A 120 -15.29 -1.08 -0.64
CA TYR A 120 -14.89 -2.35 -1.21
C TYR A 120 -16.12 -3.04 -1.78
N TYR A 121 -16.00 -3.47 -3.03
CA TYR A 121 -17.07 -4.14 -3.74
C TYR A 121 -17.66 -5.29 -2.89
N ASN A 122 -18.98 -5.36 -2.76
CA ASN A 122 -19.76 -6.32 -1.95
C ASN A 122 -19.47 -6.35 -0.43
N TRP A 123 -18.45 -5.67 0.05
CA TRP A 123 -17.98 -5.81 1.43
C TRP A 123 -18.27 -4.57 2.28
N GLY A 124 -18.58 -3.47 1.63
CA GLY A 124 -18.97 -2.22 2.29
C GLY A 124 -17.80 -1.27 2.58
N PRO A 125 -18.06 -0.23 3.37
CA PRO A 125 -17.05 0.78 3.67
C PRO A 125 -15.97 0.22 4.60
N THR A 126 -14.72 0.51 4.28
CA THR A 126 -13.56 0.23 5.12
C THR A 126 -12.90 1.54 5.51
N THR A 127 -12.71 1.77 6.81
CA THR A 127 -12.10 2.98 7.35
C THR A 127 -10.64 2.72 7.70
N ILE A 128 -9.73 3.59 7.25
CA ILE A 128 -8.34 3.56 7.65
C ILE A 128 -8.25 3.89 9.15
N ALA A 129 -7.81 2.91 9.95
CA ALA A 129 -7.77 3.01 11.41
C ALA A 129 -6.54 3.76 11.91
N GLY A 130 -5.43 3.74 11.16
CA GLY A 130 -4.19 4.39 11.55
C GLY A 130 -3.07 4.22 10.55
N GLU A 131 -1.91 4.75 10.94
CA GLU A 131 -0.68 4.72 10.15
C GLU A 131 0.48 4.33 11.05
N ASN A 132 1.46 3.62 10.49
CA ASN A 132 2.74 3.32 11.16
C ASN A 132 3.88 3.25 10.14
N SER A 133 5.11 3.17 10.63
CA SER A 133 6.30 3.02 9.80
C SER A 133 6.94 1.68 10.10
N GLU A 134 7.09 0.84 9.08
CA GLU A 134 7.71 -0.49 9.21
C GLU A 134 8.71 -0.73 8.07
N MET A 135 9.65 -1.66 8.32
CA MET A 135 10.57 -2.15 7.30
C MET A 135 9.85 -3.24 6.48
N PHE A 136 9.65 -3.01 5.16
CA PHE A 136 9.07 -3.97 4.25
C PHE A 136 9.92 -4.09 2.97
N VAL A 137 10.25 -5.31 2.58
CA VAL A 137 11.00 -5.63 1.35
C VAL A 137 12.21 -4.70 1.18
N GLY A 138 13.01 -4.57 2.25
CA GLY A 138 14.26 -3.81 2.25
C GLY A 138 14.12 -2.29 2.26
N ALA A 139 12.90 -1.75 2.44
CA ALA A 139 12.66 -0.31 2.54
C ALA A 139 11.80 0.05 3.75
N THR A 140 12.07 1.20 4.36
CA THR A 140 11.21 1.77 5.39
C THR A 140 9.98 2.39 4.73
N ARG A 141 8.79 1.85 5.03
CA ARG A 141 7.53 2.24 4.40
C ARG A 141 6.56 2.83 5.41
N GLN A 142 5.82 3.85 5.00
CA GLN A 142 4.64 4.32 5.73
C GLN A 142 3.47 3.41 5.37
N LEU A 143 2.99 2.65 6.33
CA LEU A 143 1.86 1.76 6.17
C LEU A 143 0.60 2.39 6.75
N ILE A 144 -0.52 2.22 6.07
CA ILE A 144 -1.86 2.45 6.59
C ILE A 144 -2.49 1.10 6.87
N TYR A 145 -3.34 1.02 7.89
CA TYR A 145 -3.98 -0.23 8.26
C TYR A 145 -5.47 -0.06 8.54
N ALA A 146 -6.21 -1.12 8.26
CA ALA A 146 -7.63 -1.22 8.58
C ALA A 146 -8.01 -2.66 8.92
N THR A 147 -9.09 -2.78 9.69
CA THR A 147 -9.77 -4.04 9.92
C THR A 147 -11.05 -4.05 9.11
N TYR A 148 -11.21 -5.08 8.32
CA TYR A 148 -12.45 -5.36 7.61
C TYR A 148 -13.25 -6.46 8.34
N VAL A 149 -14.54 -6.23 8.53
CA VAL A 149 -15.48 -7.21 9.08
C VAL A 149 -16.56 -7.47 8.03
N PRO A 150 -16.63 -8.67 7.44
CA PRO A 150 -17.64 -9.00 6.45
C PRO A 150 -19.06 -8.81 6.99
N PRO A 151 -20.01 -8.27 6.19
CA PRO A 151 -21.40 -8.17 6.58
C PRO A 151 -22.00 -9.53 6.91
N VAL A 152 -22.85 -9.58 7.92
CA VAL A 152 -23.59 -10.80 8.30
C VAL A 152 -24.45 -11.26 7.11
N GLY A 153 -24.23 -12.47 6.63
CA GLY A 153 -24.91 -13.04 5.46
C GLY A 153 -24.09 -13.08 4.17
N MET A 154 -23.00 -12.34 4.07
CA MET A 154 -21.96 -12.52 3.06
C MET A 154 -20.84 -13.40 3.62
N GLN A 155 -21.18 -14.47 4.26
CA GLN A 155 -20.25 -15.38 4.94
C GLN A 155 -19.40 -16.17 3.93
N ALA A 156 -18.60 -15.46 3.20
CA ALA A 156 -17.41 -16.04 2.66
C ALA A 156 -16.42 -16.18 3.82
N GLU A 157 -16.43 -17.33 4.47
CA GLU A 157 -15.27 -17.93 5.11
C GLU A 157 -14.59 -17.11 6.25
N ALA A 158 -14.19 -15.86 6.07
CA ALA A 158 -13.51 -15.08 7.12
C ALA A 158 -14.48 -14.22 7.96
N THR A 159 -14.26 -14.17 9.27
CA THR A 159 -15.02 -13.31 10.21
C THR A 159 -14.45 -11.92 10.33
N LYS A 160 -13.17 -11.78 10.05
CA LYS A 160 -12.40 -10.54 10.18
C LYS A 160 -11.15 -10.63 9.31
N VAL A 161 -10.74 -9.52 8.69
CA VAL A 161 -9.44 -9.43 8.02
C VAL A 161 -8.76 -8.14 8.43
N ASP A 162 -7.53 -8.24 8.92
CA ASP A 162 -6.66 -7.12 9.19
C ASP A 162 -5.75 -6.91 7.98
N TYR A 163 -5.65 -5.68 7.50
CA TYR A 163 -4.83 -5.29 6.36
C TYR A 163 -3.84 -4.21 6.72
N LYS A 164 -2.68 -4.26 6.05
CA LYS A 164 -1.70 -3.17 5.98
C LYS A 164 -1.38 -2.89 4.51
N TRP A 165 -1.44 -1.64 4.10
CA TRP A 165 -1.06 -1.19 2.75
C TRP A 165 0.05 -0.16 2.83
N ASP A 166 0.93 -0.16 1.85
CA ASP A 166 1.86 0.94 1.65
C ASP A 166 1.08 2.20 1.26
N LYS A 167 1.24 3.26 2.03
CA LYS A 167 0.47 4.50 1.88
C LYS A 167 0.69 5.17 0.53
N SER A 168 1.90 5.15 0.02
CA SER A 168 2.28 5.86 -1.21
C SER A 168 1.86 5.13 -2.48
N THR A 169 1.72 3.82 -2.42
CA THR A 169 1.41 3.01 -3.60
C THR A 169 0.05 2.33 -3.53
N GLY A 170 -0.54 2.23 -2.33
CA GLY A 170 -1.77 1.48 -2.09
C GLY A 170 -1.59 -0.04 -2.14
N VAL A 171 -0.36 -0.53 -2.33
CA VAL A 171 -0.07 -1.97 -2.41
C VAL A 171 -0.16 -2.60 -1.03
N VAL A 172 -0.87 -3.74 -0.91
CA VAL A 172 -0.94 -4.48 0.35
C VAL A 172 0.45 -5.00 0.72
N ALA A 173 0.87 -4.69 1.94
CA ALA A 173 2.11 -5.21 2.53
C ALA A 173 1.84 -6.53 3.26
N GLU A 174 0.73 -6.60 3.97
CA GLU A 174 0.34 -7.76 4.77
C GLU A 174 -1.18 -7.83 4.93
N TYR A 175 -1.73 -9.04 4.98
CA TYR A 175 -3.09 -9.29 5.45
C TYR A 175 -3.15 -10.52 6.35
N LEU A 176 -4.12 -10.52 7.27
CA LEU A 176 -4.40 -11.64 8.16
C LEU A 176 -5.91 -11.83 8.29
N ALA A 177 -6.41 -12.91 7.72
CA ALA A 177 -7.82 -13.31 7.79
C ALA A 177 -8.05 -14.31 8.94
N TYR A 178 -9.13 -14.13 9.66
CA TYR A 178 -9.55 -14.97 10.79
C TYR A 178 -10.85 -15.69 10.45
N TYR A 179 -10.95 -16.96 10.78
CA TYR A 179 -12.09 -17.80 10.49
C TYR A 179 -12.86 -18.19 11.77
N LEU A 180 -14.10 -18.65 11.61
CA LEU A 180 -14.96 -19.04 12.73
C LEU A 180 -14.39 -20.19 13.56
N ASP A 181 -13.63 -21.08 12.95
CA ASP A 181 -12.99 -22.22 13.61
C ASP A 181 -11.65 -21.86 14.32
N GLY A 182 -11.31 -20.58 14.34
CA GLY A 182 -10.08 -20.04 14.95
C GLY A 182 -8.83 -20.15 14.08
N LYS A 183 -8.93 -20.72 12.88
CA LYS A 183 -7.82 -20.75 11.93
C LYS A 183 -7.57 -19.40 11.28
N THR A 184 -6.42 -19.30 10.61
CA THR A 184 -6.00 -18.07 9.95
C THR A 184 -5.53 -18.33 8.50
N THR A 185 -5.58 -17.27 7.69
CA THR A 185 -4.87 -17.18 6.42
C THR A 185 -4.13 -15.86 6.38
N SER A 186 -2.84 -15.91 6.11
CA SER A 186 -2.00 -14.72 5.98
C SER A 186 -1.36 -14.63 4.60
N GLY A 187 -1.16 -13.39 4.16
CA GLY A 187 -0.32 -13.10 3.00
C GLY A 187 0.61 -11.94 3.32
N THR A 188 1.89 -12.12 3.04
CA THR A 188 2.92 -11.12 3.30
C THR A 188 3.70 -10.85 2.02
N LEU A 189 3.84 -9.58 1.65
CA LEU A 189 4.67 -9.15 0.53
C LEU A 189 6.13 -9.46 0.84
N VAL A 190 6.78 -10.24 -0.03
CA VAL A 190 8.16 -10.68 0.17
C VAL A 190 9.12 -10.14 -0.88
N ASP A 191 8.58 -9.69 -2.02
CA ASP A 191 9.40 -9.17 -3.11
C ASP A 191 8.56 -8.26 -4.03
N THR A 192 9.16 -7.18 -4.57
CA THR A 192 8.47 -6.23 -5.45
C THR A 192 9.45 -5.31 -6.17
N ASN A 193 9.01 -4.71 -7.30
CA ASN A 193 9.69 -3.57 -7.93
C ASN A 193 8.88 -2.26 -7.81
N VAL A 194 7.79 -2.26 -7.04
CA VAL A 194 6.97 -1.04 -6.83
C VAL A 194 7.77 0.04 -6.12
N TRP A 195 8.69 -0.35 -5.24
CA TRP A 195 9.71 0.51 -4.64
C TRP A 195 11.08 -0.14 -4.69
N GLN A 196 12.11 0.66 -4.48
CA GLN A 196 13.47 0.18 -4.32
C GLN A 196 13.79 0.00 -2.84
N PRO A 197 14.58 -1.00 -2.46
CA PRO A 197 15.15 -1.10 -1.12
C PRO A 197 15.88 0.19 -0.74
N ASP A 198 15.86 0.52 0.54
CA ASP A 198 16.65 1.63 1.08
C ASP A 198 18.13 1.38 0.74
N GLN A 199 18.76 2.34 0.08
CA GLN A 199 20.18 2.20 -0.23
C GLN A 199 20.97 2.22 1.06
N ASP A 200 21.75 1.19 1.30
CA ASP A 200 22.70 1.16 2.41
C ASP A 200 23.82 2.17 2.13
N LEU A 201 23.63 3.40 2.64
CA LEU A 201 24.60 4.47 2.54
C LEU A 201 25.95 4.11 3.19
N SER A 202 26.00 3.06 4.03
CA SER A 202 27.23 2.63 4.69
C SER A 202 28.29 2.21 3.67
N PHE A 203 27.89 1.55 2.59
CA PHE A 203 28.79 1.17 1.49
C PHE A 203 29.39 2.39 0.79
N TYR A 204 28.56 3.41 0.51
CA TYR A 204 29.04 4.64 -0.12
C TYR A 204 29.97 5.44 0.81
N LEU A 205 29.65 5.51 2.10
CA LEU A 205 30.49 6.17 3.10
C LEU A 205 31.85 5.45 3.25
N TRP A 206 31.87 4.12 3.21
CA TRP A 206 33.09 3.33 3.19
C TRP A 206 33.95 3.64 1.95
N PHE A 207 33.34 3.68 0.77
CA PHE A 207 34.02 3.96 -0.49
C PHE A 207 34.60 5.37 -0.53
N VAL A 208 33.81 6.36 -0.09
CA VAL A 208 34.27 7.75 0.06
C VAL A 208 35.40 7.86 1.08
N GLY A 209 35.30 7.14 2.21
CA GLY A 209 36.34 7.08 3.22
C GLY A 209 37.66 6.56 2.67
N ILE A 210 37.67 5.47 1.92
CA ILE A 210 38.84 4.90 1.25
C ILE A 210 39.46 5.88 0.26
N LEU A 211 38.64 6.57 -0.55
CA LEU A 211 39.10 7.59 -1.51
C LEU A 211 39.80 8.74 -0.80
N ILE A 212 39.22 9.26 0.29
CA ILE A 212 39.83 10.36 1.07
C ILE A 212 41.19 9.93 1.64
N VAL A 213 41.26 8.74 2.25
CA VAL A 213 42.52 8.20 2.77
C VAL A 213 43.56 8.04 1.66
N GLY A 214 43.17 7.52 0.48
CA GLY A 214 44.01 7.40 -0.68
C GLY A 214 44.61 8.75 -1.16
N VAL A 215 43.78 9.77 -1.23
CA VAL A 215 44.23 11.14 -1.60
C VAL A 215 45.21 11.69 -0.56
N ILE A 216 44.93 11.53 0.75
CA ILE A 216 45.85 12.00 1.81
C ILE A 216 47.20 11.32 1.70
N VAL A 217 47.24 10.00 1.46
CA VAL A 217 48.51 9.25 1.30
C VAL A 217 49.29 9.77 0.10
N VAL A 218 48.66 9.96 -1.06
CA VAL A 218 49.32 10.46 -2.26
C VAL A 218 49.90 11.88 -2.05
N VAL A 219 49.10 12.77 -1.45
CA VAL A 219 49.57 14.14 -1.15
C VAL A 219 50.71 14.11 -0.15
N SER A 220 50.67 13.27 0.85
CA SER A 220 51.73 13.12 1.87
C SER A 220 53.03 12.64 1.22
N ILE A 221 53.00 11.64 0.34
CA ILE A 221 54.16 11.17 -0.42
C ILE A 221 54.73 12.28 -1.26
N PHE A 222 53.88 13.03 -1.98
CA PHE A 222 54.32 14.14 -2.83
C PHE A 222 55.04 15.23 -2.04
N VAL A 223 54.51 15.60 -0.86
CA VAL A 223 55.13 16.59 0.02
C VAL A 223 56.50 16.13 0.52
N VAL A 224 56.62 14.85 0.93
CA VAL A 224 57.90 14.26 1.42
C VAL A 224 58.92 14.24 0.30
N VAL A 225 58.59 13.79 -0.93
CA VAL A 225 59.48 13.73 -2.07
C VAL A 225 59.96 15.16 -2.48
N ARG A 226 59.05 16.13 -2.45
CA ARG A 226 59.38 17.52 -2.77
C ARG A 226 60.34 18.15 -1.73
N LYS A 227 60.18 17.85 -0.43
CA LYS A 227 61.08 18.28 0.63
C LYS A 227 62.47 17.64 0.50
N SER A 228 62.55 16.35 0.14
CA SER A 228 63.79 15.62 -0.06
C SER A 228 64.62 16.25 -1.19
N LYS A 229 63.99 16.57 -2.37
CA LYS A 229 64.70 17.20 -3.48
C LYS A 229 65.17 18.63 -3.24
N ARG A 230 64.69 19.33 -2.20
CA ARG A 230 65.16 20.68 -1.86
C ARG A 230 66.35 20.68 -0.91
N LYS A 231 66.70 19.53 -0.34
CA LYS A 231 67.83 19.39 0.60
C LYS A 231 69.09 18.78 -0.08
N SER A 232 68.97 18.28 -1.27
CA SER A 232 70.06 17.85 -2.18
C SER A 232 70.42 18.98 -3.13
#